data_a9ea763ca20545bd7495ffaf41a51705
#
_entry.id   a9ea763ca20545bd7495ffaf41a51705
#
_cell.length_a   1.000
_cell.length_b   1.000
_cell.length_c   1.000
_cell.angle_alpha   90.00
_cell.angle_beta   90.00
_cell.angle_gamma   90.00
#
_symmetry.space_group_name_H-M   'P 1'
#
loop_
_entity.id
_entity.type
_entity.pdbx_description
1 polymer ?
#
loop_
_entity_poly.entity_id
_entity_poly.type
_entity_poly.pdbx_seq_one_letter_code
_entity_poly.pdbx_strand_id
1 'polypeptide(L)'
;MRGDAGGTVVAVVGPTAAGKSALSIALAHALDGEVVNADSMQLYRGMDIGTAKLTAAERDGVPHHLLDIWEVTEPASVAEYQRLARAAVDDILSRGRVPLLVGGSGLYVRAVLERFEFPGTDAALRDRLERELAEVGPAPLYARLRAADPVAAEGILPGNGRRIVRALEVIELTGAPFTASLPQPTPYYPSVQLGVDLDTGVLDERIALRVDRMWADGLVPETRELVARGLPEGRTASRALGYQQVLRLFAGELTEAQAHEETVRATRRFVRRQRSWFRRDQRIHWLDSTAPDLIGAALRLVPAETR
;
A
#
# COMPACT_ATOMS: atom_id res chain seq x y z
N MET A 1 -14.57 7.50 23.26
CA MET A 1 -15.55 8.25 22.49
C MET A 1 -14.93 9.58 22.10
N ARG A 2 -14.31 9.64 20.92
CA ARG A 2 -13.94 10.84 20.17
C ARG A 2 -14.15 10.45 18.70
N GLY A 3 -15.21 10.87 18.10
CA GLY A 3 -15.53 10.55 16.73
C GLY A 3 -16.75 11.33 16.29
N ASP A 4 -16.58 12.64 16.24
CA ASP A 4 -17.46 13.53 15.50
C ASP A 4 -16.65 14.76 15.05
N ALA A 5 -15.50 14.53 14.45
CA ALA A 5 -14.90 15.52 13.57
C ALA A 5 -15.72 15.42 12.27
N GLY A 6 -16.71 16.30 12.12
CA GLY A 6 -17.72 16.28 11.06
C GLY A 6 -17.20 16.55 9.65
N GLY A 7 -16.02 16.05 9.27
CA GLY A 7 -15.42 16.23 7.96
C GLY A 7 -15.29 14.92 7.18
N THR A 8 -15.36 15.01 5.85
CA THR A 8 -15.31 13.88 4.93
C THR A 8 -13.88 13.65 4.44
N VAL A 9 -13.40 12.39 4.48
CA VAL A 9 -12.15 11.98 3.85
C VAL A 9 -12.38 11.67 2.37
N VAL A 10 -11.59 12.26 1.49
CA VAL A 10 -11.61 11.95 0.06
C VAL A 10 -10.52 10.91 -0.23
N ALA A 11 -10.88 9.68 -0.55
CA ALA A 11 -9.90 8.64 -0.87
C ALA A 11 -9.71 8.53 -2.39
N VAL A 12 -8.47 8.67 -2.88
CA VAL A 12 -8.11 8.46 -4.30
C VAL A 12 -7.35 7.15 -4.41
N VAL A 13 -8.03 6.14 -4.95
CA VAL A 13 -7.54 4.76 -4.98
C VAL A 13 -7.43 4.22 -6.41
N GLY A 14 -6.78 3.08 -6.57
CA GLY A 14 -6.65 2.41 -7.87
C GLY A 14 -5.24 1.87 -8.13
N PRO A 15 -5.00 1.26 -9.29
CA PRO A 15 -3.72 0.64 -9.59
C PRO A 15 -2.59 1.67 -9.78
N THR A 16 -1.35 1.21 -9.66
CA THR A 16 -0.19 2.04 -10.00
C THR A 16 -0.23 2.44 -11.48
N ALA A 17 0.35 3.57 -11.83
CA ALA A 17 0.35 4.17 -13.17
C ALA A 17 -1.03 4.64 -13.71
N ALA A 18 -2.10 4.57 -12.91
CA ALA A 18 -3.45 5.00 -13.33
C ALA A 18 -3.67 6.53 -13.25
N GLY A 19 -2.74 7.33 -12.69
CA GLY A 19 -2.90 8.79 -12.63
C GLY A 19 -3.40 9.34 -11.29
N LYS A 20 -3.43 8.52 -10.22
CA LYS A 20 -3.88 8.96 -8.87
C LYS A 20 -3.22 10.24 -8.38
N SER A 21 -1.88 10.33 -8.51
CA SER A 21 -1.12 11.48 -8.00
C SER A 21 -1.52 12.79 -8.66
N ALA A 22 -1.67 12.80 -10.00
CA ALA A 22 -2.10 14.00 -10.71
C ALA A 22 -3.53 14.42 -10.28
N LEU A 23 -4.45 13.47 -10.18
CA LEU A 23 -5.81 13.76 -9.70
C LEU A 23 -5.79 14.27 -8.26
N SER A 24 -4.97 13.67 -7.37
CA SER A 24 -4.92 14.09 -5.96
C SER A 24 -4.39 15.51 -5.78
N ILE A 25 -3.39 15.93 -6.56
CA ILE A 25 -2.90 17.32 -6.55
C ILE A 25 -3.99 18.29 -7.01
N ALA A 26 -4.66 17.99 -8.13
CA ALA A 26 -5.74 18.83 -8.63
C ALA A 26 -6.91 18.95 -7.64
N LEU A 27 -7.29 17.84 -6.99
CA LEU A 27 -8.32 17.85 -5.94
C LEU A 27 -7.86 18.60 -4.69
N ALA A 28 -6.58 18.48 -4.29
CA ALA A 28 -6.05 19.21 -3.15
C ALA A 28 -6.13 20.73 -3.35
N HIS A 29 -5.79 21.21 -4.53
CA HIS A 29 -5.98 22.64 -4.86
C HIS A 29 -7.44 23.08 -4.87
N ALA A 30 -8.32 22.24 -5.45
CA ALA A 30 -9.74 22.58 -5.56
C ALA A 30 -10.50 22.56 -4.23
N LEU A 31 -10.02 21.79 -3.25
CA LEU A 31 -10.70 21.52 -1.98
C LEU A 31 -9.95 22.08 -0.76
N ASP A 32 -8.90 22.87 -0.96
CA ASP A 32 -7.96 23.28 0.10
C ASP A 32 -7.51 22.07 0.96
N GLY A 33 -7.09 20.99 0.28
CA GLY A 33 -6.81 19.73 0.90
C GLY A 33 -5.34 19.42 1.07
N GLU A 34 -5.05 18.38 1.86
CA GLU A 34 -3.71 17.84 2.08
C GLU A 34 -3.70 16.34 1.84
N VAL A 35 -2.62 15.82 1.28
CA VAL A 35 -2.49 14.40 0.93
C VAL A 35 -1.98 13.59 2.12
N VAL A 36 -2.66 12.49 2.43
CA VAL A 36 -2.19 11.43 3.34
C VAL A 36 -1.84 10.21 2.50
N ASN A 37 -0.56 9.83 2.49
CA ASN A 37 -0.06 8.73 1.68
C ASN A 37 -0.60 7.37 2.17
N ALA A 38 -1.13 6.56 1.25
CA ALA A 38 -1.56 5.18 1.46
C ALA A 38 -0.85 4.19 0.51
N ASP A 39 0.38 4.51 0.10
CA ASP A 39 1.29 3.57 -0.55
C ASP A 39 2.32 3.08 0.47
N SER A 40 2.33 1.76 0.73
CA SER A 40 3.16 1.15 1.76
C SER A 40 4.67 1.27 1.50
N MET A 41 5.11 1.49 0.25
CA MET A 41 6.52 1.58 -0.07
C MET A 41 7.03 3.03 -0.05
N GLN A 42 6.17 4.02 -0.24
CA GLN A 42 6.54 5.43 -0.13
C GLN A 42 6.73 5.91 1.33
N LEU A 43 6.41 5.06 2.30
CA LEU A 43 6.68 5.30 3.72
C LEU A 43 8.18 5.25 4.05
N TYR A 44 9.00 4.61 3.19
CA TYR A 44 10.41 4.40 3.42
C TYR A 44 11.26 5.54 2.87
N ARG A 45 12.22 6.01 3.68
CA ARG A 45 13.17 7.07 3.34
C ARG A 45 14.14 6.62 2.25
N GLY A 46 14.23 7.43 1.18
CA GLY A 46 15.13 7.21 0.07
C GLY A 46 14.66 6.16 -0.92
N MET A 47 13.48 5.57 -0.74
CA MET A 47 12.82 4.76 -1.75
C MET A 47 11.94 5.68 -2.62
N ASP A 48 12.57 6.44 -3.50
CA ASP A 48 11.94 7.54 -4.21
C ASP A 48 11.62 7.16 -5.66
N ILE A 49 12.65 6.80 -6.42
CA ILE A 49 12.52 6.47 -7.85
C ILE A 49 11.68 5.20 -8.03
N GLY A 50 12.05 4.11 -7.34
CA GLY A 50 11.37 2.81 -7.52
C GLY A 50 9.93 2.79 -6.99
N THR A 51 9.54 3.73 -6.15
CA THR A 51 8.15 3.91 -5.70
C THR A 51 7.41 5.00 -6.47
N ALA A 52 8.12 5.73 -7.35
CA ALA A 52 7.65 6.94 -8.03
C ALA A 52 7.02 7.94 -7.04
N LYS A 53 7.72 8.19 -5.95
CA LYS A 53 7.38 9.21 -4.97
C LYS A 53 7.50 10.58 -5.64
N LEU A 54 6.47 11.43 -5.48
CA LEU A 54 6.50 12.77 -6.04
C LEU A 54 7.62 13.59 -5.41
N THR A 55 8.40 14.28 -6.24
CA THR A 55 9.36 15.29 -5.81
C THR A 55 8.65 16.49 -5.18
N ALA A 56 9.37 17.35 -4.46
CA ALA A 56 8.80 18.57 -3.90
C ALA A 56 8.18 19.48 -4.96
N ALA A 57 8.78 19.56 -6.15
CA ALA A 57 8.26 20.32 -7.26
C ALA A 57 6.95 19.72 -7.82
N GLU A 58 6.89 18.40 -7.96
CA GLU A 58 5.68 17.70 -8.46
C GLU A 58 4.52 17.73 -7.46
N ARG A 59 4.78 17.95 -6.18
CA ARG A 59 3.73 18.15 -5.16
C ARG A 59 3.03 19.49 -5.27
N ASP A 60 3.56 20.42 -6.05
CA ASP A 60 2.97 21.71 -6.38
C ASP A 60 2.45 22.49 -5.15
N GLY A 61 3.25 22.53 -4.08
CA GLY A 61 2.90 23.19 -2.82
C GLY A 61 1.88 22.44 -1.94
N VAL A 62 1.31 21.33 -2.40
CA VAL A 62 0.37 20.51 -1.60
C VAL A 62 1.12 19.77 -0.49
N PRO A 63 0.72 19.92 0.79
CA PRO A 63 1.30 19.16 1.88
C PRO A 63 1.03 17.66 1.71
N HIS A 64 2.07 16.84 1.91
CA HIS A 64 1.99 15.39 1.87
C HIS A 64 2.44 14.80 3.21
N HIS A 65 1.56 14.05 3.85
CA HIS A 65 1.81 13.37 5.10
C HIS A 65 2.17 11.91 4.86
N LEU A 66 2.96 11.33 5.77
CA LEU A 66 3.37 9.92 5.76
C LEU A 66 4.20 9.53 4.53
N LEU A 67 5.07 10.41 4.10
CA LEU A 67 6.20 10.07 3.26
C LEU A 67 7.44 10.02 4.14
N ASP A 68 8.39 9.11 3.84
CA ASP A 68 9.71 9.08 4.49
C ASP A 68 9.69 8.96 6.03
N ILE A 69 8.76 8.16 6.56
CA ILE A 69 8.59 8.01 8.02
C ILE A 69 9.39 6.84 8.60
N TRP A 70 9.78 5.86 7.79
CA TRP A 70 10.51 4.67 8.25
C TRP A 70 11.86 4.50 7.54
N GLU A 71 12.84 3.93 8.23
CA GLU A 71 14.07 3.45 7.63
C GLU A 71 13.84 2.11 6.91
N VAL A 72 14.65 1.80 5.90
CA VAL A 72 14.49 0.57 5.08
C VAL A 72 14.66 -0.72 5.87
N THR A 73 15.27 -0.66 7.03
CA THR A 73 15.43 -1.80 7.97
C THR A 73 14.21 -2.03 8.85
N GLU A 74 13.33 -1.03 8.99
CA GLU A 74 12.15 -1.10 9.85
C GLU A 74 11.04 -1.93 9.20
N PRO A 75 10.40 -2.83 9.94
CA PRO A 75 9.26 -3.59 9.41
C PRO A 75 8.02 -2.70 9.29
N ALA A 76 7.37 -2.70 8.13
CA ALA A 76 6.08 -2.03 7.98
C ALA A 76 5.01 -2.70 8.84
N SER A 77 4.35 -1.90 9.67
CA SER A 77 3.19 -2.32 10.48
C SER A 77 1.94 -1.58 10.04
N VAL A 78 0.92 -2.33 9.59
CA VAL A 78 -0.37 -1.72 9.21
C VAL A 78 -1.05 -1.07 10.42
N ALA A 79 -0.89 -1.62 11.62
CA ALA A 79 -1.43 -1.06 12.85
C ALA A 79 -0.79 0.30 13.19
N GLU A 80 0.54 0.39 13.07
CA GLU A 80 1.26 1.65 13.30
C GLU A 80 0.92 2.68 12.22
N TYR A 81 0.87 2.25 10.94
CA TYR A 81 0.41 3.11 9.86
C TYR A 81 -1.00 3.64 10.14
N GLN A 82 -1.96 2.79 10.54
CA GLN A 82 -3.33 3.19 10.87
C GLN A 82 -3.34 4.31 11.93
N ARG A 83 -2.56 4.15 12.99
CA ARG A 83 -2.45 5.14 14.08
C ARG A 83 -1.92 6.48 13.54
N LEU A 84 -0.84 6.44 12.78
CA LEU A 84 -0.21 7.65 12.22
C LEU A 84 -1.11 8.32 11.17
N ALA A 85 -1.74 7.54 10.30
CA ALA A 85 -2.60 8.07 9.25
C ALA A 85 -3.87 8.70 9.81
N ARG A 86 -4.48 8.08 10.82
CA ARG A 86 -5.64 8.67 11.51
C ARG A 86 -5.26 9.95 12.25
N ALA A 87 -4.11 10.00 12.91
CA ALA A 87 -3.63 11.23 13.53
C ALA A 87 -3.42 12.36 12.53
N ALA A 88 -2.88 12.05 11.33
CA ALA A 88 -2.74 13.04 10.26
C ALA A 88 -4.10 13.49 9.72
N VAL A 89 -5.05 12.58 9.50
CA VAL A 89 -6.43 12.90 9.07
C VAL A 89 -7.12 13.80 10.10
N ASP A 90 -7.04 13.46 11.39
CA ASP A 90 -7.67 14.23 12.47
C ASP A 90 -7.05 15.64 12.59
N ASP A 91 -5.74 15.78 12.41
CA ASP A 91 -5.07 17.08 12.39
C ASP A 91 -5.56 17.94 11.22
N ILE A 92 -5.61 17.38 9.99
CA ILE A 92 -6.08 18.08 8.80
C ILE A 92 -7.52 18.56 8.99
N LEU A 93 -8.40 17.68 9.47
CA LEU A 93 -9.81 18.00 9.74
C LEU A 93 -9.93 19.09 10.82
N SER A 94 -9.09 19.04 11.86
CA SER A 94 -9.12 20.03 12.95
C SER A 94 -8.76 21.44 12.48
N ARG A 95 -8.00 21.56 11.38
CA ARG A 95 -7.65 22.82 10.71
C ARG A 95 -8.69 23.25 9.67
N GLY A 96 -9.81 22.51 9.53
CA GLY A 96 -10.87 22.80 8.56
C GLY A 96 -10.48 22.48 7.11
N ARG A 97 -9.43 21.67 6.91
CA ARG A 97 -8.96 21.26 5.58
C ARG A 97 -9.44 19.87 5.21
N VAL A 98 -9.36 19.51 3.93
CA VAL A 98 -9.83 18.23 3.41
C VAL A 98 -8.69 17.21 3.35
N PRO A 99 -8.76 16.09 4.11
CA PRO A 99 -7.77 15.02 3.97
C PRO A 99 -8.03 14.18 2.71
N LEU A 100 -7.02 14.11 1.83
CA LEU A 100 -7.02 13.25 0.64
C LEU A 100 -6.17 12.01 0.93
N LEU A 101 -6.81 10.86 1.17
CA LEU A 101 -6.11 9.58 1.36
C LEU A 101 -5.78 8.96 0.00
N VAL A 102 -4.49 8.94 -0.37
CA VAL A 102 -4.06 8.60 -1.73
C VAL A 102 -3.17 7.37 -1.76
N GLY A 103 -3.58 6.32 -2.47
CA GLY A 103 -2.69 5.16 -2.63
C GLY A 103 -3.28 3.95 -3.34
N GLY A 104 -2.40 2.96 -3.55
CA GLY A 104 -2.72 1.69 -4.18
C GLY A 104 -2.68 0.49 -3.23
N SER A 105 -2.40 0.70 -1.96
CA SER A 105 -2.33 -0.36 -0.94
C SER A 105 -3.70 -0.52 -0.25
N GLY A 106 -4.56 -1.38 -0.82
CA GLY A 106 -5.96 -1.48 -0.38
C GLY A 106 -6.15 -1.78 1.11
N LEU A 107 -5.28 -2.60 1.73
CA LEU A 107 -5.32 -2.83 3.17
C LEU A 107 -5.02 -1.55 3.97
N TYR A 108 -4.10 -0.70 3.49
CA TYR A 108 -3.75 0.56 4.13
C TYR A 108 -4.91 1.57 4.05
N VAL A 109 -5.55 1.67 2.89
CA VAL A 109 -6.75 2.50 2.71
C VAL A 109 -7.86 2.06 3.68
N ARG A 110 -8.17 0.76 3.73
CA ARG A 110 -9.18 0.22 4.65
C ARG A 110 -8.80 0.41 6.12
N ALA A 111 -7.51 0.27 6.46
CA ALA A 111 -7.03 0.49 7.83
C ALA A 111 -7.38 1.89 8.34
N VAL A 112 -7.32 2.91 7.49
CA VAL A 112 -7.69 4.29 7.86
C VAL A 112 -9.21 4.46 7.92
N LEU A 113 -9.91 4.07 6.85
CA LEU A 113 -11.32 4.39 6.63
C LEU A 113 -12.30 3.54 7.43
N GLU A 114 -11.89 2.36 7.90
CA GLU A 114 -12.81 1.39 8.49
C GLU A 114 -12.44 1.08 9.95
N ARG A 115 -13.47 0.71 10.73
CA ARG A 115 -13.31 0.29 12.13
C ARG A 115 -12.91 -1.17 12.17
N PHE A 116 -11.62 -1.44 12.26
CA PHE A 116 -11.13 -2.74 12.70
C PHE A 116 -9.79 -2.60 13.43
N GLU A 117 -9.57 -3.53 14.32
CA GLU A 117 -8.37 -3.61 15.12
C GLU A 117 -7.43 -4.64 14.52
N PHE A 118 -6.16 -4.36 14.58
CA PHE A 118 -5.13 -5.31 14.19
C PHE A 118 -4.66 -6.03 15.45
N PRO A 119 -4.71 -7.37 15.48
CA PRO A 119 -4.06 -8.13 16.54
C PRO A 119 -2.59 -7.71 16.65
N GLY A 120 -2.10 -7.59 17.88
CA GLY A 120 -0.70 -7.26 18.16
C GLY A 120 0.29 -8.17 17.41
N THR A 121 1.56 -7.81 17.46
CA THR A 121 2.66 -8.63 16.97
C THR A 121 3.68 -8.84 18.07
N ASP A 122 4.32 -10.00 18.11
CA ASP A 122 5.49 -10.29 18.93
C ASP A 122 6.65 -10.63 18.01
N ALA A 123 7.72 -9.83 18.07
CA ALA A 123 8.86 -9.98 17.18
C ALA A 123 9.58 -11.32 17.41
N ALA A 124 9.76 -11.74 18.67
CA ALA A 124 10.45 -12.98 18.99
C ALA A 124 9.65 -14.22 18.54
N LEU A 125 8.33 -14.19 18.76
CA LEU A 125 7.43 -15.24 18.30
C LEU A 125 7.42 -15.33 16.78
N ARG A 126 7.33 -14.19 16.10
CA ARG A 126 7.35 -14.13 14.63
C ARG A 126 8.66 -14.67 14.07
N ASP A 127 9.81 -14.27 14.65
CA ASP A 127 11.13 -14.73 14.23
C ASP A 127 11.28 -16.25 14.40
N ARG A 128 10.73 -16.80 15.46
CA ARG A 128 10.68 -18.26 15.68
C ARG A 128 9.89 -18.97 14.58
N LEU A 129 8.69 -18.47 14.29
CA LEU A 129 7.82 -19.06 13.27
C LEU A 129 8.38 -18.90 11.84
N GLU A 130 9.03 -17.77 11.54
CA GLU A 130 9.69 -17.56 10.23
C GLU A 130 10.93 -18.45 10.06
N ARG A 131 11.72 -18.68 11.10
CA ARG A 131 12.82 -19.65 11.07
C ARG A 131 12.29 -21.07 10.84
N GLU A 132 11.28 -21.47 11.58
CA GLU A 132 10.62 -22.76 11.39
C GLU A 132 10.12 -22.91 9.94
N LEU A 133 9.46 -21.86 9.39
CA LEU A 133 9.03 -21.87 7.98
C LEU A 133 10.21 -22.05 7.00
N ALA A 134 11.34 -21.43 7.26
CA ALA A 134 12.53 -21.55 6.41
C ALA A 134 13.15 -22.96 6.47
N GLU A 135 13.11 -23.61 7.63
CA GLU A 135 13.69 -24.94 7.87
C GLU A 135 12.82 -26.07 7.29
N VAL A 136 11.52 -26.07 7.57
CA VAL A 136 10.64 -27.20 7.27
C VAL A 136 9.62 -26.91 6.14
N GLY A 137 9.60 -25.69 5.63
CA GLY A 137 8.64 -25.27 4.61
C GLY A 137 7.22 -25.02 5.14
N PRO A 138 6.27 -24.63 4.26
CA PRO A 138 4.94 -24.23 4.68
C PRO A 138 4.01 -25.40 5.09
N ALA A 139 4.24 -26.61 4.62
CA ALA A 139 3.30 -27.70 4.79
C ALA A 139 3.12 -28.15 6.27
N PRO A 140 4.18 -28.31 7.09
CA PRO A 140 4.03 -28.63 8.51
C PRO A 140 3.33 -27.52 9.30
N LEU A 141 3.65 -26.25 9.02
CA LEU A 141 3.02 -25.10 9.65
C LEU A 141 1.54 -25.00 9.26
N TYR A 142 1.21 -25.31 8.02
CA TYR A 142 -0.18 -25.34 7.57
C TYR A 142 -0.98 -26.46 8.27
N ALA A 143 -0.38 -27.64 8.46
CA ALA A 143 -1.02 -28.72 9.22
C ALA A 143 -1.29 -28.30 10.67
N ARG A 144 -0.32 -27.61 11.31
CA ARG A 144 -0.50 -27.03 12.66
C ARG A 144 -1.62 -25.99 12.69
N LEU A 145 -1.66 -25.08 11.70
CA LEU A 145 -2.75 -24.09 11.60
C LEU A 145 -4.11 -24.80 11.45
N ARG A 146 -4.20 -25.80 10.59
CA ARG A 146 -5.44 -26.55 10.37
C ARG A 146 -5.91 -27.29 11.63
N ALA A 147 -4.99 -27.74 12.48
CA ALA A 147 -5.32 -28.37 13.75
C ALA A 147 -5.79 -27.34 14.79
N ALA A 148 -5.18 -26.16 14.81
CA ALA A 148 -5.50 -25.08 15.77
C ALA A 148 -6.73 -24.26 15.36
N ASP A 149 -6.90 -24.00 14.05
CA ASP A 149 -7.99 -23.21 13.50
C ASP A 149 -8.34 -23.68 12.07
N PRO A 150 -9.23 -24.68 11.93
CA PRO A 150 -9.64 -25.19 10.62
C PRO A 150 -10.26 -24.12 9.71
N VAL A 151 -11.04 -23.20 10.29
CA VAL A 151 -11.72 -22.15 9.54
C VAL A 151 -10.72 -21.16 8.93
N ALA A 152 -9.73 -20.74 9.71
CA ALA A 152 -8.65 -19.90 9.20
C ALA A 152 -7.84 -20.62 8.10
N ALA A 153 -7.57 -21.92 8.28
CA ALA A 153 -6.83 -22.70 7.30
C ALA A 153 -7.55 -22.80 5.94
N GLU A 154 -8.87 -22.93 5.90
CA GLU A 154 -9.65 -22.92 4.66
C GLU A 154 -9.48 -21.60 3.87
N GLY A 155 -9.31 -20.47 4.55
CA GLY A 155 -9.10 -19.16 3.96
C GLY A 155 -7.65 -18.86 3.55
N ILE A 156 -6.71 -19.77 3.77
CA ILE A 156 -5.28 -19.58 3.54
C ILE A 156 -4.72 -20.67 2.63
N LEU A 157 -4.11 -20.27 1.52
CA LEU A 157 -3.46 -21.25 0.63
C LEU A 157 -2.32 -21.97 1.35
N PRO A 158 -2.20 -23.31 1.22
CA PRO A 158 -1.17 -24.12 1.91
C PRO A 158 0.28 -23.68 1.64
N GLY A 159 0.55 -23.07 0.49
CA GLY A 159 1.87 -22.53 0.13
C GLY A 159 2.12 -21.09 0.60
N ASN A 160 1.15 -20.42 1.23
CA ASN A 160 1.30 -19.03 1.68
C ASN A 160 1.92 -18.96 3.08
N GLY A 161 3.23 -19.29 3.18
CA GLY A 161 3.96 -19.34 4.44
C GLY A 161 3.83 -18.08 5.29
N ARG A 162 3.89 -16.88 4.69
CA ARG A 162 3.73 -15.63 5.45
C ARG A 162 2.37 -15.50 6.13
N ARG A 163 1.31 -15.92 5.44
CA ARG A 163 -0.03 -15.81 6.00
C ARG A 163 -0.27 -16.89 7.04
N ILE A 164 0.33 -18.08 6.87
CA ILE A 164 0.33 -19.17 7.84
C ILE A 164 1.05 -18.72 9.12
N VAL A 165 2.27 -18.17 9.02
CA VAL A 165 3.03 -17.63 10.14
C VAL A 165 2.21 -16.58 10.89
N ARG A 166 1.58 -15.63 10.16
CA ARG A 166 0.75 -14.60 10.80
C ARG A 166 -0.46 -15.17 11.54
N ALA A 167 -1.12 -16.16 10.97
CA ALA A 167 -2.24 -16.80 11.62
C ALA A 167 -1.82 -17.53 12.91
N LEU A 168 -0.74 -18.29 12.86
CA LEU A 168 -0.18 -18.97 14.04
C LEU A 168 0.28 -17.97 15.10
N GLU A 169 0.96 -16.88 14.71
CA GLU A 169 1.36 -15.81 15.63
C GLU A 169 0.15 -15.22 16.37
N VAL A 170 -0.92 -14.88 15.66
CA VAL A 170 -2.12 -14.32 16.27
C VAL A 170 -2.78 -15.31 17.23
N ILE A 171 -2.90 -16.57 16.84
CA ILE A 171 -3.47 -17.61 17.71
C ILE A 171 -2.64 -17.80 18.97
N GLU A 172 -1.30 -17.86 18.84
CA GLU A 172 -0.41 -18.05 20.01
C GLU A 172 -0.39 -16.82 20.92
N LEU A 173 -0.50 -15.59 20.37
CA LEU A 173 -0.53 -14.36 21.15
C LEU A 173 -1.85 -14.14 21.90
N THR A 174 -2.96 -14.45 21.25
CA THR A 174 -4.29 -14.02 21.73
C THR A 174 -5.10 -15.15 22.33
N GLY A 175 -4.74 -16.41 22.03
CA GLY A 175 -5.56 -17.59 22.34
C GLY A 175 -6.88 -17.62 21.56
N ALA A 176 -7.09 -16.71 20.61
CA ALA A 176 -8.33 -16.61 19.84
C ALA A 176 -8.11 -17.05 18.39
N PRO A 177 -9.17 -17.49 17.68
CA PRO A 177 -9.10 -17.84 16.27
C PRO A 177 -8.61 -16.67 15.40
N PHE A 178 -7.88 -17.02 14.33
CA PHE A 178 -7.44 -16.04 13.35
C PHE A 178 -8.55 -15.74 12.32
N THR A 179 -8.95 -14.50 12.20
CA THR A 179 -9.89 -14.10 11.15
C THR A 179 -9.16 -14.04 9.80
N ALA A 180 -9.32 -15.10 8.99
CA ALA A 180 -8.66 -15.21 7.69
C ALA A 180 -9.20 -14.24 6.63
N SER A 181 -10.37 -13.66 6.84
CA SER A 181 -10.97 -12.61 6.00
C SER A 181 -11.05 -11.29 6.75
N LEU A 182 -11.01 -10.20 6.00
CA LEU A 182 -11.27 -8.89 6.61
C LEU A 182 -12.74 -8.80 7.06
N PRO A 183 -13.02 -8.15 8.20
CA PRO A 183 -14.39 -7.95 8.66
C PRO A 183 -15.21 -7.15 7.65
N GLN A 184 -16.53 -7.20 7.79
CA GLN A 184 -17.43 -6.33 7.01
C GLN A 184 -17.05 -4.86 7.21
N PRO A 185 -17.08 -4.06 6.14
CA PRO A 185 -16.68 -2.66 6.22
C PRO A 185 -17.58 -1.87 7.17
N THR A 186 -17.01 -1.33 8.23
CA THR A 186 -17.71 -0.40 9.14
C THR A 186 -16.95 0.92 9.09
N PRO A 187 -17.56 2.02 8.62
CA PRO A 187 -16.87 3.29 8.47
C PRO A 187 -16.31 3.81 9.81
N TYR A 188 -15.08 4.31 9.77
CA TYR A 188 -14.47 5.08 10.86
C TYR A 188 -14.62 6.58 10.61
N TYR A 189 -14.44 7.01 9.37
CA TYR A 189 -14.73 8.37 8.90
C TYR A 189 -15.86 8.35 7.86
N PRO A 190 -16.68 9.43 7.78
CA PRO A 190 -17.39 9.74 6.54
C PRO A 190 -16.37 9.83 5.40
N SER A 191 -16.60 9.16 4.29
CA SER A 191 -15.64 9.16 3.19
C SER A 191 -16.29 8.97 1.84
N VAL A 192 -15.72 9.61 0.81
CA VAL A 192 -15.97 9.31 -0.60
C VAL A 192 -14.73 8.65 -1.19
N GLN A 193 -14.94 7.54 -1.90
CA GLN A 193 -13.83 6.80 -2.51
C GLN A 193 -13.89 6.94 -4.03
N LEU A 194 -12.87 7.58 -4.60
CA LEU A 194 -12.70 7.81 -6.03
C LEU A 194 -11.68 6.81 -6.57
N GLY A 195 -12.15 5.85 -7.36
CA GLY A 195 -11.29 4.87 -8.01
C GLY A 195 -10.84 5.40 -9.36
N VAL A 196 -9.55 5.43 -9.61
CA VAL A 196 -8.99 5.84 -10.91
C VAL A 196 -8.46 4.61 -11.63
N ASP A 197 -8.96 4.35 -12.84
CA ASP A 197 -8.52 3.24 -13.68
C ASP A 197 -8.55 3.65 -15.16
N LEU A 198 -8.05 2.80 -16.04
CA LEU A 198 -8.07 2.99 -17.50
C LEU A 198 -7.98 1.64 -18.20
N ASP A 199 -8.03 1.66 -19.55
CA ASP A 199 -7.89 0.44 -20.34
C ASP A 199 -6.63 -0.35 -19.99
N THR A 200 -6.72 -1.67 -20.03
CA THR A 200 -5.62 -2.56 -19.61
C THR A 200 -4.41 -2.44 -20.52
N GLY A 201 -4.61 -2.30 -21.82
CA GLY A 201 -3.51 -2.16 -22.77
C GLY A 201 -2.74 -0.87 -22.55
N VAL A 202 -3.46 0.24 -22.42
CA VAL A 202 -2.87 1.56 -22.11
C VAL A 202 -2.14 1.55 -20.76
N LEU A 203 -2.70 0.87 -19.76
CA LEU A 203 -2.06 0.77 -18.45
C LEU A 203 -0.78 -0.07 -18.52
N ASP A 204 -0.77 -1.16 -19.27
CA ASP A 204 0.41 -2.02 -19.47
C ASP A 204 1.55 -1.27 -20.20
N GLU A 205 1.22 -0.38 -21.16
CA GLU A 205 2.17 0.53 -21.80
C GLU A 205 2.71 1.59 -20.82
N ARG A 206 1.85 2.23 -20.04
CA ARG A 206 2.26 3.19 -19.02
C ARG A 206 3.17 2.56 -17.97
N ILE A 207 2.95 1.30 -17.62
CA ILE A 207 3.82 0.56 -16.68
C ILE A 207 5.21 0.35 -17.31
N ALA A 208 5.30 -0.06 -18.57
CA ALA A 208 6.58 -0.23 -19.25
C ALA A 208 7.36 1.08 -19.28
N LEU A 209 6.75 2.16 -19.80
CA LEU A 209 7.35 3.49 -19.84
C LEU A 209 7.77 4.01 -18.46
N ARG A 210 7.00 3.70 -17.41
CA ARG A 210 7.35 4.08 -16.05
C ARG A 210 8.58 3.34 -15.56
N VAL A 211 8.71 2.05 -15.83
CA VAL A 211 9.88 1.27 -15.48
C VAL A 211 11.10 1.76 -16.27
N ASP A 212 10.96 2.06 -17.57
CA ASP A 212 12.03 2.65 -18.38
C ASP A 212 12.56 3.94 -17.75
N ARG A 213 11.65 4.83 -17.31
CA ARG A 213 12.02 6.07 -16.61
C ARG A 213 12.73 5.80 -15.29
N MET A 214 12.22 4.87 -14.46
CA MET A 214 12.86 4.51 -13.19
C MET A 214 14.33 4.09 -13.40
N TRP A 215 14.63 3.32 -14.45
CA TRP A 215 16.01 2.95 -14.79
C TRP A 215 16.83 4.14 -15.24
N ALA A 216 16.27 4.98 -16.13
CA ALA A 216 16.93 6.19 -16.62
C ALA A 216 17.18 7.21 -15.51
N ASP A 217 16.24 7.35 -14.56
CA ASP A 217 16.34 8.28 -13.43
C ASP A 217 17.27 7.78 -12.32
N GLY A 218 17.74 6.53 -12.39
CA GLY A 218 18.77 6.01 -11.50
C GLY A 218 18.28 5.05 -10.41
N LEU A 219 17.30 4.20 -10.66
CA LEU A 219 16.86 3.17 -9.71
C LEU A 219 17.99 2.27 -9.23
N VAL A 220 18.95 1.92 -10.11
CA VAL A 220 20.09 1.05 -9.76
C VAL A 220 21.04 1.74 -8.76
N PRO A 221 21.53 2.99 -8.99
CA PRO A 221 22.28 3.72 -7.98
C PRO A 221 21.48 3.99 -6.70
N GLU A 222 20.21 4.38 -6.77
CA GLU A 222 19.36 4.54 -5.57
C GLU A 222 19.34 3.25 -4.74
N THR A 223 19.14 2.10 -5.39
CA THR A 223 19.15 0.81 -4.67
C THR A 223 20.50 0.52 -4.03
N ARG A 224 21.62 0.90 -4.67
CA ARG A 224 22.96 0.71 -4.10
C ARG A 224 23.18 1.53 -2.83
N GLU A 225 22.70 2.78 -2.81
CA GLU A 225 22.72 3.63 -1.61
C GLU A 225 21.86 3.03 -0.48
N LEU A 226 20.69 2.48 -0.82
CA LEU A 226 19.81 1.82 0.16
C LEU A 226 20.40 0.51 0.69
N VAL A 227 21.18 -0.23 -0.11
CA VAL A 227 21.94 -1.40 0.37
C VAL A 227 22.94 -0.99 1.45
N ALA A 228 23.65 0.13 1.28
CA ALA A 228 24.53 0.67 2.31
C ALA A 228 23.78 1.09 3.61
N ARG A 229 22.46 1.30 3.51
CA ARG A 229 21.57 1.62 4.65
C ARG A 229 20.84 0.39 5.20
N GLY A 230 21.15 -0.82 4.76
CA GLY A 230 20.58 -2.07 5.26
C GLY A 230 19.28 -2.51 4.56
N LEU A 231 19.03 -2.10 3.32
CA LEU A 231 17.86 -2.56 2.57
C LEU A 231 17.71 -4.09 2.50
N PRO A 232 18.78 -4.91 2.30
CA PRO A 232 18.65 -6.36 2.24
C PRO A 232 18.07 -7.00 3.52
N GLU A 233 18.34 -6.41 4.68
CA GLU A 233 17.88 -6.85 6.00
C GLU A 233 16.42 -6.43 6.26
N GLY A 234 15.92 -5.45 5.51
CA GLY A 234 14.57 -4.93 5.64
C GLY A 234 13.51 -5.93 5.16
N ARG A 235 12.76 -6.52 6.06
CA ARG A 235 11.74 -7.56 5.77
C ARG A 235 10.68 -7.14 4.77
N THR A 236 10.36 -5.86 4.71
CA THR A 236 9.31 -5.30 3.84
C THR A 236 9.90 -4.54 2.66
N ALA A 237 10.80 -3.61 2.92
CA ALA A 237 11.41 -2.75 1.91
C ALA A 237 12.17 -3.53 0.82
N SER A 238 12.94 -4.56 1.19
CA SER A 238 13.69 -5.41 0.24
C SER A 238 12.82 -6.13 -0.78
N ARG A 239 11.51 -6.25 -0.52
CA ARG A 239 10.54 -6.93 -1.39
C ARG A 239 9.76 -5.96 -2.28
N ALA A 240 10.06 -4.67 -2.23
CA ALA A 240 9.46 -3.69 -3.10
C ALA A 240 9.84 -3.94 -4.55
N LEU A 241 8.86 -3.77 -5.44
CA LEU A 241 9.07 -3.95 -6.88
C LEU A 241 10.10 -2.94 -7.40
N GLY A 242 10.93 -3.37 -8.31
CA GLY A 242 12.12 -2.65 -8.75
C GLY A 242 13.32 -2.97 -7.86
N TYR A 243 13.25 -2.66 -6.58
CA TYR A 243 14.34 -2.91 -5.63
C TYR A 243 14.68 -4.38 -5.50
N GLN A 244 13.69 -5.25 -5.36
CA GLN A 244 13.91 -6.70 -5.30
C GLN A 244 14.65 -7.22 -6.55
N GLN A 245 14.33 -6.73 -7.73
CA GLN A 245 14.97 -7.13 -8.97
C GLN A 245 16.40 -6.59 -9.05
N VAL A 246 16.63 -5.35 -8.62
CA VAL A 246 17.98 -4.77 -8.56
C VAL A 246 18.86 -5.46 -7.50
N LEU A 247 18.31 -5.87 -6.36
CA LEU A 247 19.05 -6.68 -5.38
C LEU A 247 19.49 -8.02 -6.00
N ARG A 248 18.67 -8.67 -6.79
CA ARG A 248 19.03 -9.90 -7.52
C ARG A 248 20.06 -9.65 -8.63
N LEU A 249 20.03 -8.46 -9.27
CA LEU A 249 21.10 -8.03 -10.16
C LEU A 249 22.44 -7.91 -9.40
N PHE A 250 22.44 -7.31 -8.21
CA PHE A 250 23.65 -7.20 -7.39
C PHE A 250 24.17 -8.56 -6.88
N ALA A 251 23.27 -9.53 -6.67
CA ALA A 251 23.63 -10.91 -6.34
C ALA A 251 24.13 -11.72 -7.54
N GLY A 252 24.13 -11.17 -8.75
CA GLY A 252 24.53 -11.87 -9.98
C GLY A 252 23.50 -12.89 -10.50
N GLU A 253 22.29 -12.90 -9.95
CA GLU A 253 21.21 -13.81 -10.38
C GLU A 253 20.55 -13.35 -11.68
N LEU A 254 20.59 -12.06 -11.97
CA LEU A 254 19.97 -11.44 -13.14
C LEU A 254 20.98 -10.51 -13.84
N THR A 255 20.89 -10.39 -15.14
CA THR A 255 21.47 -9.26 -15.85
C THR A 255 20.60 -8.02 -15.65
N GLU A 256 21.09 -6.83 -15.94
CA GLU A 256 20.32 -5.59 -15.82
C GLU A 256 19.07 -5.61 -16.72
N ALA A 257 19.20 -6.08 -17.95
CA ALA A 257 18.07 -6.25 -18.87
C ALA A 257 17.01 -7.21 -18.32
N GLN A 258 17.41 -8.31 -17.69
CA GLN A 258 16.49 -9.26 -17.05
C GLN A 258 15.80 -8.65 -15.83
N ALA A 259 16.54 -7.89 -15.01
CA ALA A 259 15.98 -7.21 -13.84
C ALA A 259 14.90 -6.18 -14.25
N HIS A 260 15.20 -5.39 -15.29
CA HIS A 260 14.26 -4.45 -15.89
C HIS A 260 12.98 -5.15 -16.39
N GLU A 261 13.12 -6.18 -17.25
CA GLU A 261 12.00 -6.91 -17.82
C GLU A 261 11.17 -7.61 -16.73
N GLU A 262 11.81 -8.20 -15.72
CA GLU A 262 11.11 -8.83 -14.60
C GLU A 262 10.34 -7.80 -13.77
N THR A 263 10.86 -6.58 -13.62
CA THR A 263 10.16 -5.48 -12.94
C THR A 263 8.88 -5.09 -13.67
N VAL A 264 8.92 -4.96 -15.00
CA VAL A 264 7.71 -4.71 -15.81
C VAL A 264 6.68 -5.81 -15.59
N ARG A 265 7.08 -7.08 -15.73
CA ARG A 265 6.19 -8.24 -15.54
C ARG A 265 5.60 -8.30 -14.13
N ALA A 266 6.42 -8.06 -13.12
CA ALA A 266 6.00 -8.09 -11.72
C ALA A 266 5.02 -6.95 -11.40
N THR A 267 5.27 -5.75 -11.95
CA THR A 267 4.39 -4.59 -11.80
C THR A 267 3.03 -4.82 -12.46
N ARG A 268 2.98 -5.40 -13.67
CA ARG A 268 1.71 -5.78 -14.31
C ARG A 268 0.92 -6.78 -13.46
N ARG A 269 1.57 -7.79 -12.87
CA ARG A 269 0.92 -8.72 -11.94
C ARG A 269 0.41 -8.03 -10.68
N PHE A 270 1.16 -7.09 -10.15
CA PHE A 270 0.77 -6.30 -8.98
C PHE A 270 -0.47 -5.45 -9.27
N VAL A 271 -0.51 -4.77 -10.42
CA VAL A 271 -1.65 -3.97 -10.89
C VAL A 271 -2.92 -4.82 -10.99
N ARG A 272 -2.84 -6.03 -11.55
CA ARG A 272 -4.00 -6.94 -11.61
C ARG A 272 -4.53 -7.30 -10.23
N ARG A 273 -3.63 -7.49 -9.24
CA ARG A 273 -4.04 -7.72 -7.84
C ARG A 273 -4.68 -6.49 -7.22
N GLN A 274 -4.14 -5.28 -7.46
CA GLN A 274 -4.74 -4.03 -6.99
C GLN A 274 -6.15 -3.85 -7.56
N ARG A 275 -6.34 -4.04 -8.87
CA ARG A 275 -7.66 -4.00 -9.52
C ARG A 275 -8.62 -5.00 -8.91
N SER A 276 -8.21 -6.26 -8.76
CA SER A 276 -9.04 -7.30 -8.15
C SER A 276 -9.42 -6.98 -6.71
N TRP A 277 -8.55 -6.31 -5.97
CA TRP A 277 -8.84 -5.88 -4.60
C TRP A 277 -9.90 -4.78 -4.58
N PHE A 278 -9.65 -3.66 -5.26
CA PHE A 278 -10.52 -2.49 -5.22
C PHE A 278 -11.88 -2.72 -5.89
N ARG A 279 -11.97 -3.54 -6.94
CA ARG A 279 -13.25 -3.84 -7.61
C ARG A 279 -14.24 -4.64 -6.76
N ARG A 280 -13.81 -5.23 -5.64
CA ARG A 280 -14.71 -5.88 -4.68
C ARG A 280 -15.45 -4.90 -3.79
N ASP A 281 -14.99 -3.67 -3.69
CA ASP A 281 -15.61 -2.63 -2.88
C ASP A 281 -16.56 -1.79 -3.76
N GLN A 282 -17.86 -2.00 -3.57
CA GLN A 282 -18.90 -1.32 -4.32
C GLN A 282 -19.07 0.15 -3.95
N ARG A 283 -18.40 0.63 -2.90
CA ARG A 283 -18.45 2.04 -2.46
C ARG A 283 -17.53 2.93 -3.30
N ILE A 284 -16.67 2.34 -4.13
CA ILE A 284 -15.72 3.06 -4.96
C ILE A 284 -16.41 3.54 -6.23
N HIS A 285 -16.39 4.86 -6.44
CA HIS A 285 -16.83 5.50 -7.67
C HIS A 285 -15.69 5.49 -8.70
N TRP A 286 -15.82 4.67 -9.71
CA TRP A 286 -14.78 4.50 -10.73
C TRP A 286 -14.81 5.61 -11.78
N LEU A 287 -13.65 6.21 -12.01
CA LEU A 287 -13.39 7.28 -12.98
C LEU A 287 -12.36 6.79 -14.01
N ASP A 288 -12.63 7.08 -15.28
CA ASP A 288 -11.64 6.87 -16.34
C ASP A 288 -10.58 7.98 -16.29
N SER A 289 -9.32 7.59 -16.09
CA SER A 289 -8.21 8.56 -16.01
C SER A 289 -7.90 9.26 -17.32
N THR A 290 -8.51 8.84 -18.43
CA THR A 290 -8.36 9.45 -19.76
C THR A 290 -9.51 10.39 -20.10
N ALA A 291 -10.53 10.49 -19.22
CA ALA A 291 -11.68 11.35 -19.45
C ALA A 291 -11.27 12.83 -19.48
N PRO A 292 -11.76 13.63 -20.45
CA PRO A 292 -11.39 15.05 -20.57
C PRO A 292 -11.72 15.90 -19.36
N ASP A 293 -12.79 15.58 -18.65
CA ASP A 293 -13.26 16.27 -17.43
C ASP A 293 -13.12 15.39 -16.18
N LEU A 294 -11.99 14.73 -16.01
CA LEU A 294 -11.73 13.84 -14.87
C LEU A 294 -11.87 14.59 -13.53
N ILE A 295 -11.30 15.80 -13.43
CA ILE A 295 -11.32 16.60 -12.22
C ILE A 295 -12.76 17.04 -11.89
N GLY A 296 -13.51 17.57 -12.84
CA GLY A 296 -14.89 17.96 -12.65
C GLY A 296 -15.78 16.76 -12.28
N ALA A 297 -15.56 15.61 -12.91
CA ALA A 297 -16.27 14.38 -12.56
C ALA A 297 -15.99 13.94 -11.11
N ALA A 298 -14.74 14.01 -10.69
CA ALA A 298 -14.34 13.71 -9.32
C ALA A 298 -14.97 14.68 -8.30
N LEU A 299 -14.90 15.99 -8.58
CA LEU A 299 -15.49 17.02 -7.72
C LEU A 299 -17.02 16.87 -7.57
N ARG A 300 -17.74 16.45 -8.61
CA ARG A 300 -19.18 16.21 -8.51
C ARG A 300 -19.56 15.11 -7.51
N LEU A 301 -18.67 14.16 -7.27
CA LEU A 301 -18.87 13.07 -6.31
C LEU A 301 -18.51 13.46 -4.87
N VAL A 302 -17.70 14.50 -4.68
CA VAL A 302 -17.36 15.01 -3.34
C VAL A 302 -18.58 15.78 -2.79
N PRO A 303 -19.03 15.50 -1.56
CA PRO A 303 -20.15 16.19 -0.94
C PRO A 303 -19.96 17.72 -0.91
N ALA A 304 -21.06 18.47 -1.07
CA ALA A 304 -20.99 19.93 -1.16
C ALA A 304 -20.42 20.58 0.10
N GLU A 305 -20.69 20.01 1.26
CA GLU A 305 -20.16 20.45 2.55
C GLU A 305 -18.65 20.23 2.73
N THR A 306 -18.03 19.50 1.81
CA THR A 306 -16.58 19.23 1.79
C THR A 306 -15.83 20.15 0.82
N ARG A 307 -16.55 20.95 0.03
CA ARG A 307 -15.98 21.81 -1.03
C ARG A 307 -15.65 23.20 -0.52
#